data_42ead30b310ec618de4933bb84504efd
#
_entry.id   42ead30b310ec618de4933bb84504efd
#
_cell.length_a   1.000
_cell.length_b   1.000
_cell.length_c   1.000
_cell.angle_alpha   90.00
_cell.angle_beta   90.00
_cell.angle_gamma   90.00
#
_symmetry.space_group_name_H-M   'P 1'
#
loop_
_entity.id
_entity.type
_entity.pdbx_description
1 polymer ?
#
loop_
_entity_poly.entity_id
_entity_poly.type
_entity_poly.pdbx_seq_one_letter_code
_entity_poly.pdbx_strand_id
1 'polypeptide(L)'
;MPAAALALRLVVCTLSFPLFLLNLIGVWSWVCKRCFPYFLKRFTVMYNEQMATRKRELFSNLQEFAGPSGKLSLLEVGCGTGANFKFYPPGCRVTCIDPNPNFEKFLFKSVAENRHLQFERFLVAVGEDMHQVADGSVDVVVCTLVLCSVKSQEKILREVCRVLRPVSDRCEDWLAAAIMSEG
;
A
#
# COMPACT_ATOMS: atom_id res chain seq x y z
N MET A 1 -11.19 10.67 47.64
CA MET A 1 -10.54 10.39 46.34
C MET A 1 -10.77 8.96 45.78
N PRO A 2 -10.86 7.86 46.58
CA PRO A 2 -11.03 6.52 46.00
C PRO A 2 -12.40 6.29 45.31
N ALA A 3 -13.48 6.85 45.85
CA ALA A 3 -14.84 6.62 45.30
C ALA A 3 -15.05 7.23 43.91
N ALA A 4 -14.54 8.44 43.64
CA ALA A 4 -14.62 9.08 42.34
C ALA A 4 -13.79 8.36 41.27
N ALA A 5 -12.60 7.86 41.67
CA ALA A 5 -11.78 7.06 40.76
C ALA A 5 -12.42 5.71 40.42
N LEU A 6 -13.09 5.07 41.40
CA LEU A 6 -13.82 3.83 41.16
C LEU A 6 -15.03 4.04 40.25
N ALA A 7 -15.80 5.10 40.46
CA ALA A 7 -16.93 5.48 39.62
C ALA A 7 -16.49 5.74 38.18
N LEU A 8 -15.40 6.49 37.99
CA LEU A 8 -14.84 6.76 36.65
C LEU A 8 -14.39 5.47 35.95
N ARG A 9 -13.71 4.56 36.66
CA ARG A 9 -13.33 3.25 36.12
C ARG A 9 -14.54 2.42 35.69
N LEU A 10 -15.59 2.39 36.49
CA LEU A 10 -16.82 1.67 36.16
C LEU A 10 -17.48 2.27 34.90
N VAL A 11 -17.56 3.60 34.81
CA VAL A 11 -18.09 4.27 33.60
C VAL A 11 -17.26 3.94 32.36
N VAL A 12 -15.94 4.01 32.46
CA VAL A 12 -15.05 3.66 31.33
C VAL A 12 -15.22 2.20 30.95
N CYS A 13 -15.25 1.27 31.91
CA CYS A 13 -15.46 -0.15 31.64
C CYS A 13 -16.82 -0.43 30.98
N THR A 14 -17.89 0.19 31.46
CA THR A 14 -19.23 -0.01 30.88
C THR A 14 -19.35 0.58 29.48
N LEU A 15 -18.70 1.70 29.18
CA LEU A 15 -18.67 2.31 27.86
C LEU A 15 -17.76 1.54 26.88
N SER A 16 -16.64 0.97 27.37
CA SER A 16 -15.73 0.23 26.51
C SER A 16 -16.14 -1.24 26.30
N PHE A 17 -16.98 -1.81 27.17
CA PHE A 17 -17.40 -3.20 27.11
C PHE A 17 -18.06 -3.61 25.78
N PRO A 18 -18.99 -2.83 25.18
CA PRO A 18 -19.55 -3.13 23.88
C PRO A 18 -18.50 -3.17 22.77
N LEU A 19 -17.53 -2.24 22.80
CA LEU A 19 -16.42 -2.20 21.84
C LEU A 19 -15.50 -3.42 22.02
N PHE A 20 -15.24 -3.83 23.25
CA PHE A 20 -14.47 -5.03 23.56
C PHE A 20 -15.18 -6.29 23.03
N LEU A 21 -16.49 -6.42 23.25
CA LEU A 21 -17.28 -7.53 22.68
C LEU A 21 -17.24 -7.54 21.16
N LEU A 22 -17.45 -6.40 20.50
CA LEU A 22 -17.37 -6.28 19.04
C LEU A 22 -15.99 -6.69 18.50
N ASN A 23 -14.94 -6.37 19.24
CA ASN A 23 -13.59 -6.80 18.88
C ASN A 23 -13.40 -8.31 19.08
N LEU A 24 -13.91 -8.86 20.17
CA LEU A 24 -13.79 -10.30 20.50
C LEU A 24 -14.49 -11.18 19.45
N ILE A 25 -15.66 -10.78 18.96
CA ILE A 25 -16.41 -11.51 17.91
C ILE A 25 -15.95 -11.14 16.49
N GLY A 26 -14.89 -10.33 16.34
CA GLY A 26 -14.31 -9.95 15.06
C GLY A 26 -15.11 -8.92 14.25
N VAL A 27 -16.28 -8.48 14.73
CA VAL A 27 -17.12 -7.48 14.05
C VAL A 27 -16.42 -6.15 13.94
N TRP A 28 -15.67 -5.74 14.97
CA TRP A 28 -14.91 -4.49 14.92
C TRP A 28 -13.87 -4.50 13.80
N SER A 29 -13.11 -5.58 13.66
CA SER A 29 -12.13 -5.74 12.56
C SER A 29 -12.81 -5.72 11.19
N TRP A 30 -13.98 -6.35 11.06
CA TRP A 30 -14.78 -6.34 9.83
C TRP A 30 -15.25 -4.92 9.48
N VAL A 31 -15.81 -4.17 10.47
CA VAL A 31 -16.23 -2.77 10.28
C VAL A 31 -15.05 -1.90 9.87
N CYS A 32 -13.92 -2.01 10.57
CA CYS A 32 -12.72 -1.24 10.23
C CYS A 32 -12.27 -1.52 8.79
N LYS A 33 -12.13 -2.79 8.39
CA LYS A 33 -11.75 -3.15 7.02
C LYS A 33 -12.75 -2.63 5.98
N ARG A 34 -14.04 -2.57 6.31
CA ARG A 34 -15.09 -2.07 5.41
C ARG A 34 -15.10 -0.55 5.29
N CYS A 35 -14.84 0.16 6.39
CA CYS A 35 -14.87 1.62 6.45
C CYS A 35 -13.54 2.26 6.04
N PHE A 36 -12.41 1.56 6.26
CA PHE A 36 -11.06 2.08 6.02
C PHE A 36 -10.85 2.61 4.59
N PRO A 37 -11.31 1.96 3.51
CA PRO A 37 -11.16 2.48 2.15
C PRO A 37 -11.84 3.84 1.93
N TYR A 38 -12.97 4.11 2.58
CA TYR A 38 -13.64 5.41 2.48
C TYR A 38 -12.84 6.51 3.17
N PHE A 39 -12.32 6.20 4.35
CA PHE A 39 -11.44 7.11 5.09
C PHE A 39 -10.15 7.38 4.30
N LEU A 40 -9.50 6.32 3.82
CA LEU A 40 -8.27 6.43 3.06
C LEU A 40 -8.46 7.23 1.78
N LYS A 41 -9.58 7.05 1.07
CA LYS A 41 -9.88 7.86 -0.13
C LYS A 41 -9.89 9.35 0.19
N ARG A 42 -10.53 9.76 1.30
CA ARG A 42 -10.56 11.16 1.72
C ARG A 42 -9.18 11.67 2.11
N PHE A 43 -8.46 10.86 2.89
CA PHE A 43 -7.09 11.15 3.30
C PHE A 43 -6.15 11.27 2.10
N THR A 44 -6.25 10.35 1.13
CA THR A 44 -5.41 10.34 -0.08
C THR A 44 -5.51 11.63 -0.88
N VAL A 45 -6.69 12.23 -0.99
CA VAL A 45 -6.85 13.51 -1.73
C VAL A 45 -5.99 14.58 -1.06
N MET A 46 -6.16 14.79 0.25
CA MET A 46 -5.40 15.80 1.01
C MET A 46 -3.89 15.50 1.01
N TYR A 47 -3.52 14.26 1.26
CA TYR A 47 -2.12 13.83 1.29
C TYR A 47 -1.43 14.00 -0.08
N ASN A 48 -2.11 13.62 -1.16
CA ASN A 48 -1.56 13.77 -2.50
C ASN A 48 -1.40 15.22 -2.94
N GLU A 49 -2.23 16.15 -2.45
CA GLU A 49 -2.03 17.57 -2.72
C GLU A 49 -0.77 18.09 -2.04
N GLN A 50 -0.55 17.73 -0.78
CA GLN A 50 0.64 18.13 -0.01
C GLN A 50 1.92 17.48 -0.55
N MET A 51 1.84 16.22 -0.94
CA MET A 51 3.00 15.42 -1.36
C MET A 51 3.23 15.39 -2.88
N ALA A 52 2.42 16.12 -3.66
CA ALA A 52 2.44 16.05 -5.13
C ALA A 52 3.82 16.33 -5.72
N THR A 53 4.52 17.36 -5.22
CA THR A 53 5.85 17.73 -5.72
C THR A 53 6.88 16.63 -5.44
N ARG A 54 6.93 16.15 -4.20
CA ARG A 54 7.84 15.05 -3.81
C ARG A 54 7.57 13.76 -4.57
N LYS A 55 6.28 13.42 -4.78
CA LYS A 55 5.92 12.23 -5.56
C LYS A 55 6.28 12.38 -7.04
N ARG A 56 6.08 13.56 -7.65
CA ARG A 56 6.53 13.79 -9.03
C ARG A 56 8.04 13.64 -9.17
N GLU A 57 8.79 14.19 -8.24
CA GLU A 57 10.24 14.07 -8.21
C GLU A 57 10.68 12.62 -8.04
N LEU A 58 10.12 11.90 -7.06
CA LEU A 58 10.43 10.50 -6.80
C LEU A 58 10.13 9.59 -8.01
N PHE A 59 9.02 9.82 -8.68
CA PHE A 59 8.57 8.97 -9.79
C PHE A 59 9.02 9.48 -11.17
N SER A 60 9.81 10.58 -11.24
CA SER A 60 10.22 11.19 -12.50
C SER A 60 11.12 10.32 -13.35
N ASN A 61 11.97 9.51 -12.72
CA ASN A 61 12.96 8.66 -13.39
C ASN A 61 12.54 7.18 -13.49
N LEU A 62 11.29 6.82 -13.15
CA LEU A 62 10.85 5.43 -13.20
C LEU A 62 11.04 4.77 -14.56
N GLN A 63 10.93 5.53 -15.66
CA GLN A 63 11.10 5.00 -17.00
C GLN A 63 12.53 4.52 -17.29
N GLU A 64 13.53 4.99 -16.56
CA GLU A 64 14.93 4.55 -16.68
C GLU A 64 15.13 3.10 -16.23
N PHE A 65 14.21 2.59 -15.42
CA PHE A 65 14.21 1.21 -14.92
C PHE A 65 13.48 0.23 -15.83
N ALA A 66 12.94 0.70 -16.97
CA ALA A 66 12.24 -0.19 -17.89
C ALA A 66 13.15 -1.31 -18.38
N GLY A 67 12.64 -2.53 -18.34
CA GLY A 67 13.38 -3.71 -18.81
C GLY A 67 13.68 -3.70 -20.32
N PRO A 68 14.29 -4.77 -20.85
CA PRO A 68 14.74 -4.82 -22.26
C PRO A 68 13.63 -4.58 -23.30
N SER A 69 12.37 -4.76 -22.92
CA SER A 69 11.21 -4.50 -23.77
C SER A 69 10.87 -3.00 -23.93
N GLY A 70 11.53 -2.10 -23.22
CA GLY A 70 11.20 -0.69 -23.12
C GLY A 70 9.90 -0.38 -22.40
N LYS A 71 9.21 -1.41 -21.87
CA LYS A 71 7.99 -1.27 -21.09
C LYS A 71 8.30 -1.48 -19.61
N LEU A 72 7.91 -0.51 -18.78
CA LEU A 72 8.06 -0.57 -17.34
C LEU A 72 7.00 -1.50 -16.73
N SER A 73 7.44 -2.54 -16.02
CA SER A 73 6.59 -3.42 -15.22
C SER A 73 6.74 -3.05 -13.74
N LEU A 74 5.66 -2.56 -13.14
CA LEU A 74 5.64 -2.02 -11.78
C LEU A 74 4.71 -2.85 -10.89
N LEU A 75 5.19 -3.19 -9.70
CA LEU A 75 4.39 -3.76 -8.62
C LEU A 75 4.16 -2.71 -7.54
N GLU A 76 2.90 -2.38 -7.26
CA GLU A 76 2.53 -1.52 -6.13
C GLU A 76 2.03 -2.35 -4.96
N VAL A 77 2.79 -2.35 -3.86
CA VAL A 77 2.46 -3.05 -2.62
C VAL A 77 1.74 -2.12 -1.67
N GLY A 78 0.58 -2.56 -1.14
CA GLY A 78 -0.31 -1.72 -0.34
C GLY A 78 -0.92 -0.59 -1.17
N CYS A 79 -1.39 -0.93 -2.38
CA CYS A 79 -1.88 0.03 -3.36
C CYS A 79 -3.10 0.84 -2.89
N GLY A 80 -3.88 0.32 -1.95
CA GLY A 80 -5.07 0.96 -1.41
C GLY A 80 -6.03 1.41 -2.51
N THR A 81 -6.22 2.72 -2.63
CA THR A 81 -7.12 3.34 -3.63
C THR A 81 -6.44 3.70 -4.95
N GLY A 82 -5.16 3.33 -5.17
CA GLY A 82 -4.39 3.73 -6.35
C GLY A 82 -3.90 5.19 -6.26
N ALA A 83 -3.46 5.61 -5.08
CA ALA A 83 -3.06 6.99 -4.78
C ALA A 83 -1.89 7.50 -5.63
N ASN A 84 -1.04 6.60 -6.14
CA ASN A 84 0.16 6.94 -6.88
C ASN A 84 -0.02 6.93 -8.39
N PHE A 85 -1.10 6.37 -8.91
CA PHE A 85 -1.31 6.11 -10.33
C PHE A 85 -1.09 7.33 -11.23
N LYS A 86 -1.54 8.51 -10.80
CA LYS A 86 -1.39 9.75 -11.56
C LYS A 86 0.06 10.24 -11.71
N PHE A 87 1.00 9.63 -10.99
CA PHE A 87 2.41 10.00 -11.03
C PHE A 87 3.26 9.00 -11.83
N TYR A 88 2.70 7.85 -12.19
CA TYR A 88 3.43 6.84 -12.97
C TYR A 88 3.52 7.22 -14.45
N PRO A 89 4.59 6.81 -15.14
CA PRO A 89 4.78 7.13 -16.53
C PRO A 89 3.74 6.47 -17.45
N PRO A 90 3.41 7.09 -18.59
CA PRO A 90 2.49 6.50 -19.57
C PRO A 90 2.98 5.14 -20.08
N GLY A 91 2.04 4.22 -20.28
CA GLY A 91 2.33 2.86 -20.77
C GLY A 91 2.92 1.91 -19.72
N CYS A 92 3.12 2.37 -18.47
CA CYS A 92 3.56 1.54 -17.37
C CYS A 92 2.54 0.41 -17.09
N ARG A 93 3.02 -0.83 -16.97
CA ARG A 93 2.23 -2.00 -16.61
C ARG A 93 2.19 -2.12 -15.10
N VAL A 94 1.02 -2.05 -14.50
CA VAL A 94 0.87 -1.99 -13.05
C VAL A 94 0.13 -3.21 -12.52
N THR A 95 0.82 -3.98 -11.69
CA THR A 95 0.23 -5.01 -10.82
C THR A 95 0.11 -4.44 -9.40
N CYS A 96 -1.03 -4.67 -8.75
CA CYS A 96 -1.34 -4.13 -7.43
C CYS A 96 -1.53 -5.24 -6.41
N ILE A 97 -1.02 -5.06 -5.19
CA ILE A 97 -1.24 -5.94 -4.04
C ILE A 97 -1.78 -5.14 -2.87
N ASP A 98 -2.85 -5.64 -2.22
CA ASP A 98 -3.34 -5.12 -0.96
C ASP A 98 -4.06 -6.24 -0.17
N PRO A 99 -3.86 -6.37 1.14
CA PRO A 99 -4.52 -7.41 1.95
C PRO A 99 -6.03 -7.16 2.16
N ASN A 100 -6.53 -5.96 1.84
CA ASN A 100 -7.93 -5.62 2.03
C ASN A 100 -8.70 -5.61 0.69
N PRO A 101 -9.52 -6.64 0.40
CA PRO A 101 -10.25 -6.73 -0.87
C PRO A 101 -11.27 -5.59 -1.06
N ASN A 102 -11.66 -4.89 0.01
CA ASN A 102 -12.60 -3.77 -0.10
C ASN A 102 -12.03 -2.56 -0.85
N PHE A 103 -10.72 -2.53 -1.13
CA PHE A 103 -10.12 -1.49 -1.97
C PHE A 103 -10.41 -1.68 -3.46
N GLU A 104 -10.72 -2.88 -3.91
CA GLU A 104 -10.88 -3.22 -5.32
C GLU A 104 -11.75 -2.22 -6.10
N LYS A 105 -12.94 -1.91 -5.59
CA LYS A 105 -13.87 -0.96 -6.24
C LYS A 105 -13.32 0.47 -6.36
N PHE A 106 -12.50 0.90 -5.40
CA PHE A 106 -11.85 2.23 -5.43
C PHE A 106 -10.67 2.23 -6.38
N LEU A 107 -9.91 1.14 -6.37
CA LEU A 107 -8.78 0.91 -7.26
C LEU A 107 -9.24 0.93 -8.72
N PHE A 108 -10.27 0.17 -9.08
CA PHE A 108 -10.80 0.18 -10.45
C PHE A 108 -11.33 1.54 -10.88
N LYS A 109 -11.89 2.32 -9.97
CA LYS A 109 -12.25 3.71 -10.27
C LYS A 109 -11.01 4.54 -10.59
N SER A 110 -9.94 4.41 -9.80
CA SER A 110 -8.67 5.10 -10.04
C SER A 110 -8.03 4.64 -11.37
N VAL A 111 -8.09 3.35 -11.70
CA VAL A 111 -7.65 2.83 -13.00
C VAL A 111 -8.40 3.50 -14.17
N ALA A 112 -9.72 3.63 -14.04
CA ALA A 112 -10.54 4.28 -15.08
C ALA A 112 -10.22 5.77 -15.26
N GLU A 113 -9.76 6.44 -14.22
CA GLU A 113 -9.32 7.84 -14.21
C GLU A 113 -7.88 7.99 -14.75
N ASN A 114 -7.05 6.93 -14.71
CA ASN A 114 -5.64 6.94 -15.12
C ASN A 114 -5.38 6.04 -16.34
N ARG A 115 -6.07 6.30 -17.44
CA ARG A 115 -6.04 5.50 -18.68
C ARG A 115 -4.68 5.46 -19.39
N HIS A 116 -3.72 6.24 -18.95
CA HIS A 116 -2.34 6.22 -19.45
C HIS A 116 -1.55 4.99 -18.95
N LEU A 117 -2.08 4.28 -17.93
CA LEU A 117 -1.48 3.06 -17.39
C LEU A 117 -2.06 1.80 -18.05
N GLN A 118 -1.27 0.75 -18.08
CA GLN A 118 -1.71 -0.60 -18.41
C GLN A 118 -1.91 -1.38 -17.11
N PHE A 119 -3.12 -1.33 -16.55
CA PHE A 119 -3.45 -2.10 -15.37
C PHE A 119 -3.52 -3.60 -15.71
N GLU A 120 -2.77 -4.43 -14.99
CA GLU A 120 -2.75 -5.87 -15.22
C GLU A 120 -3.69 -6.62 -14.31
N ARG A 121 -3.50 -6.51 -12.99
CA ARG A 121 -4.30 -7.25 -12.01
C ARG A 121 -4.19 -6.65 -10.61
N PHE A 122 -5.18 -6.99 -9.79
CA PHE A 122 -5.20 -6.76 -8.35
C PHE A 122 -5.12 -8.11 -7.63
N LEU A 123 -4.18 -8.24 -6.69
CA LEU A 123 -3.96 -9.42 -5.89
C LEU A 123 -4.28 -9.12 -4.43
N VAL A 124 -5.14 -9.94 -3.83
CA VAL A 124 -5.42 -9.85 -2.40
C VAL A 124 -4.37 -10.68 -1.66
N ALA A 125 -3.30 -10.00 -1.24
CA ALA A 125 -2.17 -10.62 -0.54
C ALA A 125 -1.48 -9.62 0.38
N VAL A 126 -0.72 -10.13 1.34
CA VAL A 126 0.16 -9.31 2.20
C VAL A 126 1.53 -9.15 1.53
N GLY A 127 2.21 -8.04 1.80
CA GLY A 127 3.53 -7.78 1.23
C GLY A 127 4.61 -8.76 1.69
N GLU A 128 4.41 -9.44 2.83
CA GLU A 128 5.29 -10.47 3.36
C GLU A 128 5.16 -11.84 2.68
N ASP A 129 4.16 -12.00 1.79
CA ASP A 129 3.91 -13.21 1.01
C ASP A 129 3.29 -12.83 -0.34
N MET A 130 4.15 -12.65 -1.33
CA MET A 130 3.78 -12.30 -2.71
C MET A 130 3.97 -13.48 -3.67
N HIS A 131 3.74 -14.72 -3.23
CA HIS A 131 3.95 -15.96 -4.02
C HIS A 131 3.21 -15.96 -5.38
N GLN A 132 2.13 -15.16 -5.52
CA GLN A 132 1.38 -15.00 -6.77
C GLN A 132 2.12 -14.14 -7.81
N VAL A 133 3.21 -13.47 -7.41
CA VAL A 133 4.11 -12.72 -8.29
C VAL A 133 5.35 -13.55 -8.53
N ALA A 134 5.65 -13.82 -9.80
CA ALA A 134 6.80 -14.64 -10.16
C ALA A 134 8.12 -13.94 -9.81
N ASP A 135 9.18 -14.75 -9.57
CA ASP A 135 10.52 -14.27 -9.32
C ASP A 135 11.04 -13.47 -10.52
N GLY A 136 11.71 -12.36 -10.27
CA GLY A 136 12.34 -11.55 -11.30
C GLY A 136 11.38 -11.05 -12.40
N SER A 137 10.11 -10.83 -12.07
CA SER A 137 9.07 -10.50 -13.06
C SER A 137 8.77 -9.02 -13.20
N VAL A 138 9.19 -8.19 -12.24
CA VAL A 138 8.91 -6.75 -12.23
C VAL A 138 10.19 -5.93 -12.27
N ASP A 139 10.14 -4.76 -12.87
CA ASP A 139 11.28 -3.85 -13.00
C ASP A 139 11.38 -2.93 -11.77
N VAL A 140 10.24 -2.56 -11.18
CA VAL A 140 10.15 -1.67 -10.02
C VAL A 140 9.09 -2.16 -9.05
N VAL A 141 9.37 -2.04 -7.75
CA VAL A 141 8.39 -2.21 -6.67
C VAL A 141 8.20 -0.88 -5.98
N VAL A 142 6.94 -0.44 -5.86
CA VAL A 142 6.55 0.75 -5.11
C VAL A 142 5.86 0.34 -3.82
N CYS A 143 6.32 0.91 -2.70
CA CYS A 143 5.81 0.64 -1.37
C CYS A 143 5.72 1.96 -0.60
N THR A 144 4.54 2.59 -0.55
CA THR A 144 4.34 3.88 0.11
C THR A 144 3.44 3.73 1.33
N LEU A 145 3.92 4.17 2.51
CA LEU A 145 3.18 4.12 3.78
C LEU A 145 2.78 2.69 4.21
N VAL A 146 3.52 1.68 3.80
CA VAL A 146 3.20 0.26 4.08
C VAL A 146 4.11 -0.33 5.15
N LEU A 147 5.40 0.01 5.14
CA LEU A 147 6.39 -0.60 6.04
C LEU A 147 6.07 -0.41 7.53
N CYS A 148 5.35 0.66 7.89
CA CYS A 148 4.90 0.91 9.26
C CYS A 148 3.75 -0.02 9.69
N SER A 149 3.06 -0.68 8.77
CA SER A 149 1.87 -1.51 9.03
C SER A 149 2.09 -3.01 8.84
N VAL A 150 3.26 -3.43 8.35
CA VAL A 150 3.61 -4.84 8.14
C VAL A 150 4.07 -5.51 9.44
N LYS A 151 3.88 -6.82 9.54
CA LYS A 151 4.33 -7.61 10.70
C LYS A 151 5.83 -7.84 10.71
N SER A 152 6.46 -7.92 9.52
CA SER A 152 7.88 -8.16 9.36
C SER A 152 8.42 -7.41 8.14
N GLN A 153 9.17 -6.33 8.42
CA GLN A 153 9.85 -5.57 7.37
C GLN A 153 10.88 -6.42 6.63
N GLU A 154 11.56 -7.33 7.32
CA GLU A 154 12.54 -8.23 6.72
C GLU A 154 11.89 -9.15 5.67
N LYS A 155 10.71 -9.71 5.97
CA LYS A 155 10.01 -10.59 5.04
C LYS A 155 9.55 -9.85 3.79
N ILE A 156 8.97 -8.65 3.93
CA ILE A 156 8.54 -7.88 2.77
C ILE A 156 9.73 -7.47 1.91
N LEU A 157 10.88 -7.11 2.50
CA LEU A 157 12.08 -6.77 1.74
C LEU A 157 12.64 -7.99 0.98
N ARG A 158 12.61 -9.18 1.58
CA ARG A 158 12.99 -10.43 0.89
C ARG A 158 12.07 -10.72 -0.31
N GLU A 159 10.77 -10.55 -0.15
CA GLU A 159 9.81 -10.71 -1.23
C GLU A 159 10.00 -9.66 -2.32
N VAL A 160 10.28 -8.40 -1.97
CA VAL A 160 10.63 -7.34 -2.92
C VAL A 160 11.87 -7.74 -3.74
N CYS A 161 12.95 -8.19 -3.09
CA CYS A 161 14.15 -8.66 -3.78
C CYS A 161 13.87 -9.87 -4.67
N ARG A 162 13.00 -10.80 -4.28
CA ARG A 162 12.64 -11.99 -5.05
C ARG A 162 11.90 -11.62 -6.35
N VAL A 163 10.93 -10.70 -6.28
CA VAL A 163 10.09 -10.37 -7.44
C VAL A 163 10.76 -9.39 -8.41
N LEU A 164 11.73 -8.61 -7.93
CA LEU A 164 12.50 -7.68 -8.76
C LEU A 164 13.38 -8.45 -9.75
N ARG A 165 13.42 -7.96 -10.99
CA ARG A 165 14.30 -8.47 -12.02
C ARG A 165 15.75 -8.16 -11.64
N PRO A 166 16.65 -9.17 -11.60
CA PRO A 166 18.05 -8.91 -11.31
C PRO A 166 18.65 -8.04 -12.42
N VAL A 167 19.24 -6.92 -12.04
CA VAL A 167 20.04 -6.07 -12.94
C VAL A 167 21.49 -6.23 -12.55
N SER A 168 22.34 -6.43 -13.53
CA SER A 168 23.68 -6.98 -13.43
C SER A 168 24.67 -6.25 -12.54
N ASP A 169 24.47 -4.99 -12.12
CA ASP A 169 25.52 -4.25 -11.41
C ASP A 169 25.07 -3.30 -10.28
N ARG A 170 23.80 -3.27 -9.86
CA ARG A 170 23.34 -2.25 -8.88
C ARG A 170 22.31 -2.75 -7.88
N CYS A 171 22.64 -3.76 -7.08
CA CYS A 171 21.73 -4.20 -6.00
C CYS A 171 21.47 -3.14 -4.92
N GLU A 172 22.34 -2.14 -4.75
CA GLU A 172 22.20 -1.13 -3.69
C GLU A 172 21.30 0.04 -4.07
N ASP A 173 21.16 0.38 -5.35
CA ASP A 173 20.33 1.51 -5.83
C ASP A 173 18.83 1.21 -5.84
N TRP A 174 18.43 -0.07 -5.75
CA TRP A 174 17.03 -0.52 -5.84
C TRP A 174 16.17 -0.21 -4.62
N LEU A 175 16.79 -0.12 -3.45
CA LEU A 175 16.07 0.19 -2.21
C LEU A 175 15.61 1.66 -2.15
N ALA A 176 16.26 2.54 -2.90
CA ALA A 176 15.96 3.97 -2.87
C ALA A 176 14.67 4.36 -3.60
N ALA A 177 14.26 3.61 -4.62
CA ALA A 177 13.03 3.88 -5.37
C ALA A 177 11.76 3.33 -4.68
N ALA A 178 11.91 2.38 -3.75
CA ALA A 178 10.79 1.66 -3.15
C ALA A 178 10.32 2.21 -1.81
N ILE A 179 11.11 3.02 -1.11
CA ILE A 179 10.82 3.39 0.28
C ILE A 179 10.69 4.89 0.41
N MET A 180 9.46 5.40 0.30
CA MET A 180 9.14 6.66 0.96
C MET A 180 8.94 6.35 2.45
N SER A 181 10.03 6.25 3.20
CA SER A 181 9.97 6.37 4.64
C SER A 181 9.86 7.86 4.98
N GLU A 182 8.94 8.18 5.84
CA GLU A 182 8.78 9.49 6.42
C GLU A 182 10.10 9.99 7.00
N GLY A 183 10.59 11.14 6.51
CA GLY A 183 11.50 12.04 7.18
C GLY A 183 10.71 13.27 7.59
#